data_9f68263f72695043c2d59d575e6e89b8
#
_entry.id   9f68263f72695043c2d59d575e6e89b8
#
_cell.length_a   1.000
_cell.length_b   1.000
_cell.length_c   1.000
_cell.angle_alpha   90.00
_cell.angle_beta   90.00
_cell.angle_gamma   90.00
#
_symmetry.space_group_name_H-M   'P 1'
#
loop_
_entity.id
_entity.type
_entity.pdbx_description
1 polymer ?
#
loop_
_entity_poly.entity_id
_entity_poly.type
_entity_poly.pdbx_seq_one_letter_code
_entity_poly.pdbx_strand_id
1 'polypeptide(L)'
;MKCEAKTLCRLCLIWKEGIMKKHLLKLAPVMVVAVLLIIWELVVRLLDIPLYVLPAPSDMLKTFVTEFPILAGHAGVTVMEALVGMGISFFVGILTGIVMDAMPLVRRCIYPILVVTQTVPVIVLAPIFIIYMGFGYAPKILTVVLMCFFPIVVSFCDGLGEMDQGYLNLVKTYGGSKWQIYRIVKIPAAMISLLSGLKVAATYSISGAVVGEWIASQSGLGYYLIRAKNGYMLDKVFACVLMIVILSLLMNGAVKLFGYVVLPSRRRHRRRI
;
A
#
# COMPACT_ATOMS: atom_id res chain seq x y z
N MET A 1 13.82 -45.58 37.01
CA MET A 1 12.78 -44.56 37.23
C MET A 1 13.30 -43.13 37.52
N LYS A 2 14.42 -42.92 38.19
CA LYS A 2 14.93 -41.53 38.44
C LYS A 2 15.66 -40.85 37.28
N CYS A 3 16.05 -41.56 36.21
CA CYS A 3 16.78 -41.02 35.09
C CYS A 3 15.88 -40.43 33.99
N GLU A 4 14.67 -41.00 33.76
CA GLU A 4 13.72 -40.51 32.75
C GLU A 4 13.06 -39.17 33.13
N ALA A 5 12.85 -38.91 34.42
CA ALA A 5 12.28 -37.65 34.88
C ALA A 5 13.20 -36.45 34.65
N LYS A 6 14.52 -36.62 34.70
CA LYS A 6 15.50 -35.55 34.39
C LYS A 6 15.57 -35.23 32.91
N THR A 7 15.41 -36.20 32.05
CA THR A 7 15.41 -36.04 30.56
C THR A 7 14.15 -35.32 30.09
N LEU A 8 12.99 -35.68 30.63
CA LEU A 8 11.71 -35.01 30.38
C LEU A 8 11.71 -33.55 30.85
N CYS A 9 12.33 -33.27 32.00
CA CYS A 9 12.43 -31.91 32.51
C CYS A 9 13.35 -31.01 31.64
N ARG A 10 14.47 -31.56 31.11
CA ARG A 10 15.33 -30.83 30.17
C ARG A 10 14.63 -30.58 28.80
N LEU A 11 13.89 -31.55 28.27
CA LEU A 11 13.11 -31.37 27.05
C LEU A 11 12.01 -30.32 27.22
N CYS A 12 11.35 -30.28 28.35
CA CYS A 12 10.33 -29.30 28.68
C CYS A 12 10.93 -27.86 28.80
N LEU A 13 12.13 -27.73 29.38
CA LEU A 13 12.87 -26.46 29.46
C LEU A 13 13.30 -25.96 28.06
N ILE A 14 13.86 -26.83 27.23
CA ILE A 14 14.29 -26.50 25.87
C ILE A 14 13.08 -26.10 25.00
N TRP A 15 11.94 -26.79 25.18
CA TRP A 15 10.67 -26.48 24.46
C TRP A 15 10.10 -25.13 24.92
N LYS A 16 10.15 -24.83 26.20
CA LYS A 16 9.71 -23.55 26.77
C LYS A 16 10.62 -22.38 26.34
N GLU A 17 11.95 -22.59 26.28
CA GLU A 17 12.89 -21.63 25.73
C GLU A 17 12.68 -21.37 24.21
N GLY A 18 12.40 -22.42 23.44
CA GLY A 18 12.09 -22.31 22.02
C GLY A 18 10.81 -21.53 21.73
N ILE A 19 9.76 -21.72 22.54
CA ILE A 19 8.52 -20.97 22.42
C ILE A 19 8.70 -19.52 22.85
N MET A 20 9.41 -19.28 23.96
CA MET A 20 9.69 -17.96 24.48
C MET A 20 10.56 -17.14 23.50
N LYS A 21 11.60 -17.75 22.89
CA LYS A 21 12.38 -17.13 21.80
C LYS A 21 11.53 -16.79 20.57
N LYS A 22 10.60 -17.66 20.16
CA LYS A 22 9.69 -17.37 19.04
C LYS A 22 8.73 -16.21 19.33
N HIS A 23 8.23 -16.08 20.55
CA HIS A 23 7.39 -14.95 20.95
C HIS A 23 8.22 -13.65 21.09
N LEU A 24 9.44 -13.74 21.65
CA LEU A 24 10.36 -12.60 21.75
C LEU A 24 10.75 -12.06 20.35
N LEU A 25 11.06 -12.95 19.40
CA LEU A 25 11.37 -12.58 18.02
C LEU A 25 10.17 -11.93 17.28
N LYS A 26 8.94 -12.30 17.63
CA LYS A 26 7.74 -11.65 17.07
C LYS A 26 7.48 -10.27 17.69
N LEU A 27 7.88 -10.06 18.92
CA LEU A 27 7.75 -8.78 19.64
C LEU A 27 8.92 -7.84 19.38
N ALA A 28 10.07 -8.35 18.90
CA ALA A 28 11.26 -7.57 18.64
C ALA A 28 11.03 -6.29 17.80
N PRO A 29 10.27 -6.32 16.68
CA PRO A 29 9.99 -5.10 15.91
C PRO A 29 9.21 -4.05 16.70
N VAL A 30 8.26 -4.50 17.52
CA VAL A 30 7.45 -3.60 18.37
C VAL A 30 8.28 -2.99 19.47
N MET A 31 9.17 -3.78 20.10
CA MET A 31 10.11 -3.28 21.11
C MET A 31 11.08 -2.24 20.54
N VAL A 32 11.61 -2.49 19.33
CA VAL A 32 12.51 -1.51 18.68
C VAL A 32 11.80 -0.19 18.44
N VAL A 33 10.57 -0.23 17.89
CA VAL A 33 9.78 0.99 17.66
C VAL A 33 9.48 1.69 19.00
N ALA A 34 9.10 0.96 20.03
CA ALA A 34 8.83 1.52 21.36
C ALA A 34 10.06 2.19 21.94
N VAL A 35 11.24 1.55 21.86
CA VAL A 35 12.51 2.13 22.33
C VAL A 35 12.85 3.41 21.56
N LEU A 36 12.68 3.42 20.23
CA LEU A 36 12.93 4.62 19.42
C LEU A 36 11.98 5.77 19.81
N LEU A 37 10.72 5.49 20.05
CA LEU A 37 9.75 6.51 20.50
C LEU A 37 10.10 7.05 21.91
N ILE A 38 10.55 6.18 22.83
CA ILE A 38 10.99 6.61 24.16
C ILE A 38 12.25 7.47 24.05
N ILE A 39 13.22 7.08 23.24
CA ILE A 39 14.43 7.89 23.01
C ILE A 39 14.05 9.25 22.43
N TRP A 40 13.17 9.30 21.44
CA TRP A 40 12.70 10.56 20.86
C TRP A 40 12.03 11.44 21.92
N GLU A 41 11.10 10.91 22.71
CA GLU A 41 10.45 11.65 23.80
C GLU A 41 11.47 12.21 24.80
N LEU A 42 12.43 11.39 25.22
CA LEU A 42 13.48 11.79 26.16
C LEU A 42 14.38 12.91 25.59
N VAL A 43 14.81 12.77 24.34
CA VAL A 43 15.67 13.77 23.69
C VAL A 43 14.94 15.11 23.59
N VAL A 44 13.69 15.14 23.17
CA VAL A 44 12.91 16.36 23.05
C VAL A 44 12.69 17.02 24.39
N ARG A 45 12.40 16.24 25.46
CA ARG A 45 12.14 16.76 26.82
C ARG A 45 13.42 17.20 27.54
N LEU A 46 14.50 16.46 27.39
CA LEU A 46 15.76 16.78 28.07
C LEU A 46 16.52 17.99 27.48
N LEU A 47 16.35 18.19 26.16
CA LEU A 47 16.96 19.31 25.44
C LEU A 47 16.04 20.53 25.31
N ASP A 48 14.86 20.51 25.94
CA ASP A 48 13.84 21.57 25.87
C ASP A 48 13.59 22.06 24.42
N ILE A 49 13.48 21.10 23.47
CA ILE A 49 13.32 21.43 22.06
C ILE A 49 11.94 22.08 21.84
N PRO A 50 11.87 23.28 21.25
CA PRO A 50 10.60 23.96 21.03
C PRO A 50 9.66 23.17 20.11
N LEU A 51 8.36 23.27 20.36
CA LEU A 51 7.31 22.53 19.65
C LEU A 51 7.30 22.80 18.13
N TYR A 52 7.71 24.01 17.73
CA TYR A 52 7.82 24.38 16.30
C TYR A 52 9.09 23.86 15.61
N VAL A 53 10.02 23.23 16.35
CA VAL A 53 11.21 22.58 15.79
C VAL A 53 11.00 21.07 15.71
N LEU A 54 10.64 20.45 16.84
CA LEU A 54 10.35 19.01 16.89
C LEU A 54 9.39 18.70 18.05
N PRO A 55 8.13 18.34 17.78
CA PRO A 55 7.21 17.94 18.83
C PRO A 55 7.58 16.59 19.43
N ALA A 56 7.31 16.39 20.71
CA ALA A 56 7.44 15.09 21.35
C ALA A 56 6.30 14.14 20.89
N PRO A 57 6.52 12.81 20.83
CA PRO A 57 5.48 11.84 20.52
C PRO A 57 4.19 12.00 21.33
N SER A 58 4.30 12.35 22.61
CA SER A 58 3.13 12.60 23.46
C SER A 58 2.36 13.85 23.04
N ASP A 59 3.04 14.91 22.57
CA ASP A 59 2.38 16.14 22.10
C ASP A 59 1.67 15.88 20.75
N MET A 60 2.30 15.09 19.87
CA MET A 60 1.65 14.63 18.62
C MET A 60 0.35 13.87 18.88
N LEU A 61 0.34 12.96 19.86
CA LEU A 61 -0.85 12.18 20.22
C LEU A 61 -1.95 13.07 20.81
N LYS A 62 -1.60 14.04 21.64
CA LYS A 62 -2.56 15.02 22.18
C LYS A 62 -3.20 15.83 21.05
N THR A 63 -2.37 16.39 20.16
CA THR A 63 -2.84 17.14 18.99
C THR A 63 -3.68 16.27 18.06
N PHE A 64 -3.31 15.01 17.86
CA PHE A 64 -4.10 14.07 17.07
C PHE A 64 -5.52 13.86 17.63
N VAL A 65 -5.65 13.72 18.94
CA VAL A 65 -6.96 13.55 19.60
C VAL A 65 -7.78 14.83 19.56
N THR A 66 -7.17 15.98 19.83
CA THR A 66 -7.87 17.29 19.82
C THR A 66 -8.31 17.72 18.43
N GLU A 67 -7.48 17.51 17.41
CA GLU A 67 -7.75 17.87 16.02
C GLU A 67 -8.46 16.75 15.24
N PHE A 68 -8.78 15.63 15.89
CA PHE A 68 -9.36 14.47 15.21
C PHE A 68 -10.61 14.76 14.37
N PRO A 69 -11.59 15.59 14.82
CA PRO A 69 -12.75 15.91 14.00
C PRO A 69 -12.40 16.64 12.71
N ILE A 70 -11.41 17.55 12.77
CA ILE A 70 -10.92 18.30 11.61
C ILE A 70 -10.15 17.38 10.67
N LEU A 71 -9.23 16.57 11.22
CA LEU A 71 -8.46 15.58 10.47
C LEU A 71 -9.37 14.55 9.79
N ALA A 72 -10.43 14.09 10.47
CA ALA A 72 -11.38 13.15 9.92
C ALA A 72 -12.18 13.73 8.73
N GLY A 73 -12.55 15.03 8.81
CA GLY A 73 -13.17 15.73 7.70
C GLY A 73 -12.26 15.78 6.46
N HIS A 74 -11.00 16.17 6.64
CA HIS A 74 -9.99 16.18 5.57
C HIS A 74 -9.66 14.75 5.06
N ALA A 75 -9.58 13.76 5.95
CA ALA A 75 -9.34 12.37 5.63
C ALA A 75 -10.41 11.80 4.68
N GLY A 76 -11.68 12.18 4.89
CA GLY A 76 -12.78 11.76 4.01
C GLY A 76 -12.56 12.16 2.55
N VAL A 77 -12.06 13.38 2.30
CA VAL A 77 -11.74 13.87 0.95
C VAL A 77 -10.59 13.08 0.35
N THR A 78 -9.49 12.95 1.08
CA THR A 78 -8.29 12.19 0.64
C THR A 78 -8.61 10.74 0.32
N VAL A 79 -9.43 10.07 1.15
CA VAL A 79 -9.86 8.68 0.94
C VAL A 79 -10.73 8.56 -0.31
N MET A 80 -11.64 9.49 -0.53
CA MET A 80 -12.49 9.50 -1.74
C MET A 80 -11.63 9.62 -3.01
N GLU A 81 -10.70 10.58 -3.05
CA GLU A 81 -9.77 10.76 -4.17
C GLU A 81 -8.90 9.51 -4.40
N ALA A 82 -8.38 8.91 -3.31
CA ALA A 82 -7.59 7.68 -3.37
C ALA A 82 -8.39 6.49 -3.90
N LEU A 83 -9.63 6.29 -3.43
CA LEU A 83 -10.48 5.18 -3.87
C LEU A 83 -10.89 5.32 -5.34
N VAL A 84 -11.29 6.51 -5.75
CA VAL A 84 -11.69 6.77 -7.14
C VAL A 84 -10.50 6.58 -8.08
N GLY A 85 -9.35 7.19 -7.76
CA GLY A 85 -8.15 7.07 -8.59
C GLY A 85 -7.62 5.63 -8.67
N MET A 86 -7.59 4.90 -7.53
CA MET A 86 -7.20 3.49 -7.49
C MET A 86 -8.20 2.61 -8.26
N GLY A 87 -9.51 2.90 -8.17
CA GLY A 87 -10.54 2.21 -8.93
C GLY A 87 -10.37 2.38 -10.43
N ILE A 88 -10.16 3.61 -10.90
CA ILE A 88 -9.87 3.88 -12.33
C ILE A 88 -8.61 3.12 -12.76
N SER A 89 -7.52 3.20 -11.97
CA SER A 89 -6.27 2.50 -12.24
C SER A 89 -6.44 1.00 -12.33
N PHE A 90 -7.30 0.42 -11.49
CA PHE A 90 -7.58 -1.01 -11.49
C PHE A 90 -8.22 -1.46 -12.82
N PHE A 91 -9.27 -0.78 -13.27
CA PHE A 91 -9.94 -1.14 -14.51
C PHE A 91 -9.08 -0.87 -15.74
N VAL A 92 -8.44 0.31 -15.82
CA VAL A 92 -7.56 0.67 -16.94
C VAL A 92 -6.33 -0.23 -16.96
N GLY A 93 -5.75 -0.55 -15.80
CA GLY A 93 -4.59 -1.43 -15.68
C GLY A 93 -4.87 -2.87 -16.13
N ILE A 94 -6.02 -3.43 -15.76
CA ILE A 94 -6.44 -4.77 -16.23
C ILE A 94 -6.67 -4.75 -17.75
N LEU A 95 -7.38 -3.75 -18.26
CA LEU A 95 -7.63 -3.65 -19.70
C LEU A 95 -6.33 -3.56 -20.49
N THR A 96 -5.42 -2.66 -20.07
CA THR A 96 -4.09 -2.49 -20.67
C THR A 96 -3.28 -3.78 -20.61
N GLY A 97 -3.28 -4.47 -19.46
CA GLY A 97 -2.59 -5.75 -19.28
C GLY A 97 -3.09 -6.85 -20.22
N ILE A 98 -4.42 -6.98 -20.40
CA ILE A 98 -5.01 -7.93 -21.35
C ILE A 98 -4.62 -7.59 -22.78
N VAL A 99 -4.68 -6.32 -23.18
CA VAL A 99 -4.31 -5.88 -24.52
C VAL A 99 -2.83 -6.16 -24.80
N MET A 100 -1.94 -5.88 -23.85
CA MET A 100 -0.50 -6.14 -23.98
C MET A 100 -0.18 -7.64 -24.05
N ASP A 101 -0.90 -8.49 -23.32
CA ASP A 101 -0.71 -9.94 -23.39
C ASP A 101 -1.28 -10.54 -24.69
N ALA A 102 -2.40 -10.01 -25.19
CA ALA A 102 -3.02 -10.45 -26.42
C ALA A 102 -2.21 -10.05 -27.68
N MET A 103 -1.51 -8.90 -27.61
CA MET A 103 -0.79 -8.31 -28.74
C MET A 103 0.69 -8.08 -28.42
N PRO A 104 1.61 -9.04 -28.76
CA PRO A 104 3.03 -8.93 -28.42
C PRO A 104 3.71 -7.66 -28.94
N LEU A 105 3.25 -7.13 -30.07
CA LEU A 105 3.77 -5.86 -30.62
C LEU A 105 3.43 -4.69 -29.69
N VAL A 106 2.20 -4.62 -29.22
CA VAL A 106 1.75 -3.60 -28.26
C VAL A 106 2.56 -3.68 -26.96
N ARG A 107 2.80 -4.88 -26.46
CA ARG A 107 3.65 -5.10 -25.27
C ARG A 107 5.06 -4.54 -25.49
N ARG A 108 5.68 -4.87 -26.63
CA ARG A 108 7.04 -4.40 -26.94
C ARG A 108 7.15 -2.87 -27.05
N CYS A 109 6.10 -2.21 -27.51
CA CYS A 109 6.09 -0.75 -27.64
C CYS A 109 5.69 -0.07 -26.32
N ILE A 110 4.65 -0.52 -25.65
CA ILE A 110 4.08 0.18 -24.49
C ILE A 110 4.85 -0.12 -23.21
N TYR A 111 5.31 -1.35 -22.97
CA TYR A 111 5.98 -1.72 -21.73
C TYR A 111 7.22 -0.85 -21.41
N PRO A 112 8.14 -0.56 -22.35
CA PRO A 112 9.26 0.34 -22.09
C PRO A 112 8.82 1.77 -21.75
N ILE A 113 7.75 2.27 -22.40
CA ILE A 113 7.20 3.60 -22.14
C ILE A 113 6.66 3.65 -20.70
N LEU A 114 5.94 2.63 -20.27
CA LEU A 114 5.45 2.52 -18.89
C LEU A 114 6.59 2.55 -17.87
N VAL A 115 7.68 1.84 -18.14
CA VAL A 115 8.86 1.84 -17.25
C VAL A 115 9.50 3.22 -17.18
N VAL A 116 9.64 3.92 -18.32
CA VAL A 116 10.21 5.26 -18.36
C VAL A 116 9.31 6.28 -17.64
N THR A 117 8.00 6.20 -17.81
CA THR A 117 7.07 7.14 -17.17
C THR A 117 7.11 7.12 -15.65
N GLN A 118 7.50 5.99 -15.04
CA GLN A 118 7.68 5.92 -13.57
C GLN A 118 8.89 6.73 -13.07
N THR A 119 9.88 6.98 -13.92
CA THR A 119 11.07 7.73 -13.49
C THR A 119 10.77 9.20 -13.29
N VAL A 120 9.66 9.69 -13.85
CA VAL A 120 9.23 11.08 -13.67
C VAL A 120 8.58 11.26 -12.30
N PRO A 121 9.12 12.12 -11.42
CA PRO A 121 8.50 12.38 -10.12
C PRO A 121 7.09 12.95 -10.30
N VAL A 122 6.08 12.26 -9.78
CA VAL A 122 4.67 12.66 -9.93
C VAL A 122 4.40 14.05 -9.36
N ILE A 123 5.14 14.46 -8.33
CA ILE A 123 5.03 15.81 -7.75
C ILE A 123 5.33 16.92 -8.75
N VAL A 124 6.14 16.65 -9.78
CA VAL A 124 6.46 17.62 -10.86
C VAL A 124 5.32 17.69 -11.88
N LEU A 125 4.55 16.60 -12.02
CA LEU A 125 3.44 16.54 -12.97
C LEU A 125 2.17 17.18 -12.41
N ALA A 126 1.99 17.21 -11.10
CA ALA A 126 0.77 17.71 -10.45
C ALA A 126 0.45 19.18 -10.83
N PRO A 127 1.41 20.15 -10.87
CA PRO A 127 1.15 21.51 -11.39
C PRO A 127 0.69 21.53 -12.84
N ILE A 128 1.24 20.65 -13.67
CA ILE A 128 0.91 20.55 -15.09
C ILE A 128 -0.54 20.13 -15.26
N PHE A 129 -0.99 19.15 -14.46
CA PHE A 129 -2.39 18.71 -14.50
C PHE A 129 -3.36 19.81 -14.12
N ILE A 130 -2.98 20.68 -13.17
CA ILE A 130 -3.82 21.81 -12.77
C ILE A 130 -3.92 22.84 -13.89
N ILE A 131 -2.86 23.10 -14.62
CA ILE A 131 -2.85 24.02 -15.77
C ILE A 131 -3.82 23.55 -16.86
N TYR A 132 -3.85 22.24 -17.15
CA TYR A 132 -4.71 21.69 -18.21
C TYR A 132 -6.13 21.37 -17.76
N MET A 133 -6.32 20.92 -16.52
CA MET A 133 -7.63 20.43 -16.02
C MET A 133 -8.33 21.43 -15.09
N GLY A 134 -7.65 22.51 -14.71
CA GLY A 134 -8.15 23.48 -13.73
C GLY A 134 -8.08 22.97 -12.29
N PHE A 135 -8.64 23.78 -11.39
CA PHE A 135 -8.76 23.42 -9.97
C PHE A 135 -9.91 22.46 -9.75
N GLY A 136 -9.76 21.52 -8.82
CA GLY A 136 -10.82 20.59 -8.45
C GLY A 136 -10.32 19.18 -8.16
N TYR A 137 -11.21 18.19 -8.28
CA TYR A 137 -10.88 16.78 -8.01
C TYR A 137 -10.11 16.11 -9.15
N ALA A 138 -10.33 16.55 -10.40
CA ALA A 138 -9.78 15.88 -11.59
C ALA A 138 -8.25 15.75 -11.59
N PRO A 139 -7.44 16.83 -11.40
CA PRO A 139 -5.99 16.72 -11.37
C PRO A 139 -5.47 15.86 -10.22
N LYS A 140 -6.16 15.87 -9.06
CA LYS A 140 -5.79 15.07 -7.89
C LYS A 140 -6.04 13.59 -8.13
N ILE A 141 -7.22 13.25 -8.65
CA ILE A 141 -7.55 11.87 -9.04
C ILE A 141 -6.58 11.38 -10.12
N LEU A 142 -6.23 12.20 -11.11
CA LEU A 142 -5.24 11.83 -12.14
C LEU A 142 -3.87 11.54 -11.53
N THR A 143 -3.44 12.30 -10.52
CA THR A 143 -2.21 12.04 -9.78
C THR A 143 -2.24 10.67 -9.11
N VAL A 144 -3.35 10.31 -8.45
CA VAL A 144 -3.55 8.98 -7.87
C VAL A 144 -3.55 7.90 -8.95
N VAL A 145 -4.24 8.14 -10.08
CA VAL A 145 -4.30 7.19 -11.20
C VAL A 145 -2.90 6.87 -11.69
N LEU A 146 -2.06 7.86 -11.92
CA LEU A 146 -0.69 7.62 -12.39
C LEU A 146 0.15 6.81 -11.41
N MET A 147 0.03 7.10 -10.10
CA MET A 147 0.79 6.38 -9.08
C MET A 147 0.32 4.93 -8.90
N CYS A 148 -0.98 4.67 -9.08
CA CYS A 148 -1.56 3.34 -8.89
C CYS A 148 -1.55 2.48 -10.15
N PHE A 149 -1.64 3.08 -11.33
CA PHE A 149 -1.75 2.39 -12.61
C PHE A 149 -0.58 1.46 -12.88
N PHE A 150 0.63 1.98 -12.68
CA PHE A 150 1.82 1.23 -13.02
C PHE A 150 2.00 -0.07 -12.21
N PRO A 151 1.99 -0.07 -10.85
CA PRO A 151 2.14 -1.30 -10.09
C PRO A 151 1.03 -2.32 -10.41
N ILE A 152 -0.17 -1.86 -10.77
CA ILE A 152 -1.27 -2.73 -11.16
C ILE A 152 -1.01 -3.38 -12.53
N VAL A 153 -0.68 -2.57 -13.55
CA VAL A 153 -0.52 -3.07 -14.92
C VAL A 153 0.68 -4.00 -15.05
N VAL A 154 1.81 -3.64 -14.43
CA VAL A 154 3.02 -4.47 -14.50
C VAL A 154 2.81 -5.80 -13.78
N SER A 155 2.35 -5.77 -12.53
CA SER A 155 2.11 -7.01 -11.80
C SER A 155 1.10 -7.92 -12.50
N PHE A 156 0.09 -7.36 -13.15
CA PHE A 156 -0.90 -8.13 -13.89
C PHE A 156 -0.32 -8.71 -15.19
N CYS A 157 0.46 -7.92 -15.95
CA CYS A 157 1.15 -8.39 -17.16
C CYS A 157 2.14 -9.52 -16.87
N ASP A 158 2.90 -9.39 -15.79
CA ASP A 158 3.87 -10.41 -15.37
C ASP A 158 3.13 -11.70 -14.99
N GLY A 159 2.04 -11.58 -14.22
CA GLY A 159 1.20 -12.73 -13.89
C GLY A 159 0.53 -13.41 -15.09
N LEU A 160 0.20 -12.66 -16.15
CA LEU A 160 -0.29 -13.25 -17.40
C LEU A 160 0.81 -13.96 -18.19
N GLY A 161 2.07 -13.46 -18.09
CA GLY A 161 3.23 -14.00 -18.81
C GLY A 161 3.90 -15.20 -18.13
N GLU A 162 3.80 -15.33 -16.80
CA GLU A 162 4.41 -16.41 -16.01
C GLU A 162 3.69 -17.77 -16.09
N MET A 163 2.70 -17.90 -16.97
CA MET A 163 1.91 -19.12 -17.10
C MET A 163 2.71 -20.27 -17.69
N ASP A 164 2.61 -21.44 -17.04
CA ASP A 164 3.18 -22.68 -17.53
C ASP A 164 2.55 -23.05 -18.89
N GLN A 165 3.40 -23.22 -19.89
CA GLN A 165 3.00 -23.60 -21.25
C GLN A 165 2.27 -24.97 -21.28
N GLY A 166 2.53 -25.84 -20.32
CA GLY A 166 1.85 -27.14 -20.17
C GLY A 166 0.33 -26.96 -20.00
N TYR A 167 -0.10 -26.05 -19.13
CA TYR A 167 -1.55 -25.76 -18.96
C TYR A 167 -2.17 -25.15 -20.20
N LEU A 168 -1.46 -24.24 -20.89
CA LEU A 168 -1.96 -23.64 -22.12
C LEU A 168 -2.11 -24.68 -23.24
N ASN A 169 -1.14 -25.59 -23.37
CA ASN A 169 -1.18 -26.65 -24.36
C ASN A 169 -2.28 -27.67 -24.04
N LEU A 170 -2.47 -28.01 -22.76
CA LEU A 170 -3.55 -28.89 -22.33
C LEU A 170 -4.92 -28.37 -22.81
N VAL A 171 -5.24 -27.10 -22.51
CA VAL A 171 -6.52 -26.52 -22.92
C VAL A 171 -6.67 -26.48 -24.45
N LYS A 172 -5.57 -26.21 -25.21
CA LYS A 172 -5.57 -26.24 -26.66
C LYS A 172 -5.83 -27.65 -27.20
N THR A 173 -5.23 -28.68 -26.60
CA THR A 173 -5.41 -30.09 -27.02
C THR A 173 -6.85 -30.55 -26.84
N TYR A 174 -7.55 -30.03 -25.83
CA TYR A 174 -8.99 -30.28 -25.64
C TYR A 174 -9.89 -29.37 -26.51
N GLY A 175 -9.34 -28.66 -27.49
CA GLY A 175 -10.12 -27.82 -28.40
C GLY A 175 -10.57 -26.49 -27.81
N GLY A 176 -9.94 -26.04 -26.71
CA GLY A 176 -10.28 -24.78 -26.03
C GLY A 176 -9.99 -23.55 -26.89
N SER A 177 -10.95 -22.64 -26.98
CA SER A 177 -10.81 -21.36 -27.67
C SER A 177 -9.85 -20.40 -26.93
N LYS A 178 -9.35 -19.37 -27.64
CA LYS A 178 -8.50 -18.31 -27.00
C LYS A 178 -9.21 -17.65 -25.82
N TRP A 179 -10.51 -17.40 -25.90
CA TRP A 179 -11.29 -16.83 -24.82
C TRP A 179 -11.37 -17.73 -23.58
N GLN A 180 -11.54 -19.04 -23.81
CA GLN A 180 -11.54 -20.03 -22.72
C GLN A 180 -10.17 -20.10 -22.02
N ILE A 181 -9.07 -20.01 -22.78
CA ILE A 181 -7.71 -19.94 -22.20
C ILE A 181 -7.57 -18.71 -21.28
N TYR A 182 -8.04 -17.54 -21.69
CA TYR A 182 -8.01 -16.34 -20.86
C TYR A 182 -8.87 -16.50 -19.60
N ARG A 183 -10.13 -16.88 -19.76
CA ARG A 183 -11.11 -16.92 -18.68
C ARG A 183 -10.82 -18.01 -17.64
N ILE A 184 -10.37 -19.19 -18.07
CA ILE A 184 -10.23 -20.37 -17.21
C ILE A 184 -8.82 -20.51 -16.66
N VAL A 185 -7.81 -20.04 -17.39
CA VAL A 185 -6.40 -20.29 -17.03
C VAL A 185 -5.66 -18.99 -16.72
N LYS A 186 -5.54 -18.08 -17.69
CA LYS A 186 -4.67 -16.90 -17.58
C LYS A 186 -5.16 -15.92 -16.51
N ILE A 187 -6.40 -15.46 -16.58
CA ILE A 187 -6.93 -14.46 -15.63
C ILE A 187 -6.91 -14.98 -14.19
N PRO A 188 -7.43 -16.19 -13.87
CA PRO A 188 -7.39 -16.70 -12.51
C PRO A 188 -5.98 -16.85 -11.92
N ALA A 189 -5.00 -17.24 -12.74
CA ALA A 189 -3.62 -17.35 -12.29
C ALA A 189 -2.98 -15.97 -12.08
N ALA A 190 -3.18 -15.03 -13.00
CA ALA A 190 -2.66 -13.67 -12.90
C ALA A 190 -3.27 -12.86 -11.74
N MET A 191 -4.43 -13.28 -11.19
CA MET A 191 -5.06 -12.61 -10.03
C MET A 191 -4.15 -12.58 -8.79
N ILE A 192 -3.23 -13.54 -8.64
CA ILE A 192 -2.30 -13.56 -7.50
C ILE A 192 -1.29 -12.41 -7.64
N SER A 193 -0.72 -12.24 -8.82
CA SER A 193 0.22 -11.16 -9.14
C SER A 193 -0.48 -9.80 -9.13
N LEU A 194 -1.70 -9.71 -9.70
CA LEU A 194 -2.55 -8.52 -9.64
C LEU A 194 -2.80 -8.06 -8.19
N LEU A 195 -3.11 -8.97 -7.27
CA LEU A 195 -3.30 -8.63 -5.86
C LEU A 195 -2.00 -8.12 -5.21
N SER A 196 -0.84 -8.55 -5.67
CA SER A 196 0.44 -8.02 -5.20
C SER A 196 0.66 -6.59 -5.68
N GLY A 197 0.38 -6.31 -6.95
CA GLY A 197 0.37 -4.95 -7.50
C GLY A 197 -0.66 -4.04 -6.82
N LEU A 198 -1.87 -4.57 -6.56
CA LEU A 198 -2.93 -3.81 -5.88
C LEU A 198 -2.57 -3.41 -4.45
N LYS A 199 -1.81 -4.22 -3.71
CA LYS A 199 -1.29 -3.85 -2.38
C LYS A 199 -0.29 -2.69 -2.46
N VAL A 200 0.56 -2.68 -3.45
CA VAL A 200 1.50 -1.56 -3.69
C VAL A 200 0.70 -0.31 -4.07
N ALA A 201 -0.26 -0.43 -4.98
CA ALA A 201 -1.15 0.64 -5.38
C ALA A 201 -1.96 1.21 -4.21
N ALA A 202 -2.42 0.38 -3.27
CA ALA A 202 -3.14 0.83 -2.08
C ALA A 202 -2.30 1.77 -1.19
N THR A 203 -0.99 1.52 -1.08
CA THR A 203 -0.09 2.43 -0.37
C THR A 203 0.11 3.73 -1.15
N TYR A 204 0.28 3.62 -2.46
CA TYR A 204 0.48 4.78 -3.34
C TYR A 204 -0.78 5.62 -3.53
N SER A 205 -1.99 5.07 -3.36
CA SER A 205 -3.23 5.81 -3.55
C SER A 205 -3.39 6.95 -2.55
N ILE A 206 -3.12 6.70 -1.28
CA ILE A 206 -3.17 7.74 -0.23
C ILE A 206 -2.05 8.77 -0.45
N SER A 207 -0.81 8.32 -0.72
CA SER A 207 0.31 9.22 -0.99
C SER A 207 0.06 10.09 -2.23
N GLY A 208 -0.51 9.52 -3.30
CA GLY A 208 -0.86 10.24 -4.52
C GLY A 208 -1.94 11.29 -4.31
N ALA A 209 -2.97 10.99 -3.52
CA ALA A 209 -3.99 11.95 -3.15
C ALA A 209 -3.38 13.13 -2.37
N VAL A 210 -2.59 12.84 -1.33
CA VAL A 210 -1.88 13.87 -0.54
C VAL A 210 -0.99 14.77 -1.41
N VAL A 211 -0.22 14.19 -2.34
CA VAL A 211 0.63 14.96 -3.28
C VAL A 211 -0.22 15.83 -4.20
N GLY A 212 -1.33 15.31 -4.72
CA GLY A 212 -2.27 16.08 -5.55
C GLY A 212 -2.92 17.24 -4.80
N GLU A 213 -3.15 17.07 -3.50
CA GLU A 213 -3.74 18.09 -2.63
C GLU A 213 -2.76 19.22 -2.25
N TRP A 214 -1.43 19.00 -2.34
CA TRP A 214 -0.43 20.00 -1.91
C TRP A 214 -0.48 21.30 -2.72
N ILE A 215 -0.84 21.24 -3.99
CA ILE A 215 -0.57 22.34 -4.92
C ILE A 215 -1.80 23.23 -5.09
N ALA A 216 -3.01 22.68 -5.08
CA ALA A 216 -4.19 23.48 -5.40
C ALA A 216 -5.47 22.92 -4.78
N SER A 217 -5.42 22.53 -3.53
CA SER A 217 -6.59 22.05 -2.81
C SER A 217 -7.09 23.06 -1.78
N GLN A 218 -8.41 23.03 -1.51
CA GLN A 218 -9.05 23.72 -0.39
C GLN A 218 -9.45 22.76 0.73
N SER A 219 -9.24 21.44 0.53
CA SER A 219 -9.60 20.39 1.47
C SER A 219 -8.72 19.16 1.25
N GLY A 220 -8.69 18.25 2.22
CA GLY A 220 -7.87 17.04 2.21
C GLY A 220 -6.69 17.14 3.17
N LEU A 221 -6.08 15.97 3.46
CA LEU A 221 -4.95 15.89 4.41
C LEU A 221 -3.70 16.60 3.91
N GLY A 222 -3.44 16.57 2.59
CA GLY A 222 -2.32 17.26 1.98
C GLY A 222 -2.46 18.78 2.10
N TYR A 223 -3.66 19.31 1.90
CA TYR A 223 -3.97 20.73 2.14
C TYR A 223 -3.75 21.11 3.61
N TYR A 224 -4.30 20.33 4.53
CA TYR A 224 -4.13 20.55 5.97
C TYR A 224 -2.65 20.54 6.37
N LEU A 225 -1.88 19.57 5.86
CA LEU A 225 -0.44 19.43 6.11
C LEU A 225 0.35 20.66 5.67
N ILE A 226 0.12 21.16 4.45
CA ILE A 226 0.81 22.35 3.93
C ILE A 226 0.43 23.59 4.73
N ARG A 227 -0.84 23.73 5.09
CA ARG A 227 -1.31 24.86 5.91
C ARG A 227 -0.69 24.83 7.31
N ALA A 228 -0.66 23.67 7.97
CA ALA A 228 -0.02 23.51 9.28
C ALA A 228 1.49 23.77 9.21
N LYS A 229 2.17 23.26 8.16
CA LYS A 229 3.59 23.51 7.90
C LYS A 229 3.88 25.01 7.75
N ASN A 230 3.10 25.72 6.92
CA ASN A 230 3.31 27.15 6.68
C ASN A 230 3.01 28.00 7.94
N GLY A 231 2.16 27.48 8.86
CA GLY A 231 1.91 28.07 10.17
C GLY A 231 2.92 27.67 11.26
N TYR A 232 3.98 26.94 10.93
CA TYR A 232 4.96 26.42 11.89
C TYR A 232 4.34 25.56 13.02
N MET A 233 3.16 24.96 12.78
CA MET A 233 2.46 24.06 13.71
C MET A 233 2.90 22.60 13.48
N LEU A 234 4.13 22.27 13.87
CA LEU A 234 4.68 20.94 13.55
C LEU A 234 3.98 19.80 14.29
N ASP A 235 3.42 20.07 15.47
CA ASP A 235 2.55 19.12 16.17
C ASP A 235 1.36 18.68 15.31
N LYS A 236 0.71 19.62 14.60
CA LYS A 236 -0.39 19.34 13.67
C LYS A 236 0.09 18.64 12.40
N VAL A 237 1.30 18.98 11.91
CA VAL A 237 1.91 18.27 10.77
C VAL A 237 2.12 16.80 11.10
N PHE A 238 2.71 16.50 12.26
CA PHE A 238 2.94 15.11 12.69
C PHE A 238 1.63 14.37 13.00
N ALA A 239 0.63 15.04 13.59
CA ALA A 239 -0.69 14.48 13.77
C ALA A 239 -1.35 14.12 12.42
N CYS A 240 -1.21 14.96 11.41
CA CYS A 240 -1.67 14.68 10.04
C CYS A 240 -0.92 13.49 9.40
N VAL A 241 0.40 13.41 9.57
CA VAL A 241 1.21 12.26 9.12
C VAL A 241 0.73 10.96 9.77
N LEU A 242 0.42 10.99 11.07
CA LEU A 242 -0.13 9.82 11.77
C LEU A 242 -1.47 9.39 11.15
N MET A 243 -2.36 10.33 10.83
CA MET A 243 -3.62 10.04 10.12
C MET A 243 -3.37 9.40 8.75
N ILE A 244 -2.43 9.93 7.96
CA ILE A 244 -2.04 9.37 6.65
C ILE A 244 -1.53 7.92 6.78
N VAL A 245 -0.71 7.63 7.80
CA VAL A 245 -0.22 6.28 8.07
C VAL A 245 -1.37 5.34 8.41
N ILE A 246 -2.29 5.75 9.28
CA ILE A 246 -3.48 4.96 9.64
C ILE A 246 -4.32 4.65 8.40
N LEU A 247 -4.60 5.65 7.56
CA LEU A 247 -5.37 5.44 6.32
C LEU A 247 -4.67 4.51 5.35
N SER A 248 -3.35 4.64 5.18
CA SER A 248 -2.57 3.76 4.32
C SER A 248 -2.60 2.30 4.82
N LEU A 249 -2.54 2.09 6.13
CA LEU A 249 -2.68 0.76 6.73
C LEU A 249 -4.09 0.18 6.54
N LEU A 250 -5.14 1.01 6.69
CA LEU A 250 -6.52 0.61 6.45
C LEU A 250 -6.76 0.25 4.98
N MET A 251 -6.24 1.03 4.02
CA MET A 251 -6.31 0.74 2.59
C MET A 251 -5.62 -0.59 2.25
N ASN A 252 -4.42 -0.83 2.79
CA ASN A 252 -3.73 -2.11 2.65
C ASN A 252 -4.52 -3.27 3.28
N GLY A 253 -5.15 -3.03 4.42
CA GLY A 253 -6.06 -3.98 5.08
C GLY A 253 -7.26 -4.33 4.21
N ALA A 254 -7.90 -3.33 3.62
CA ALA A 254 -9.04 -3.50 2.71
C ALA A 254 -8.66 -4.33 1.46
N VAL A 255 -7.51 -4.06 0.85
CA VAL A 255 -7.01 -4.84 -0.29
C VAL A 255 -6.66 -6.28 0.12
N LYS A 256 -6.11 -6.50 1.32
CA LYS A 256 -5.90 -7.86 1.84
C LYS A 256 -7.22 -8.61 2.01
N LEU A 257 -8.23 -7.95 2.58
CA LEU A 257 -9.56 -8.51 2.76
C LEU A 257 -10.20 -8.86 1.40
N PHE A 258 -10.15 -7.94 0.44
CA PHE A 258 -10.58 -8.18 -0.94
C PHE A 258 -9.88 -9.41 -1.53
N GLY A 259 -8.57 -9.55 -1.36
CA GLY A 259 -7.82 -10.72 -1.80
C GLY A 259 -8.28 -12.04 -1.16
N TYR A 260 -8.70 -12.03 0.11
CA TYR A 260 -9.25 -13.22 0.78
C TYR A 260 -10.63 -13.62 0.23
N VAL A 261 -11.43 -12.65 -0.20
CA VAL A 261 -12.76 -12.89 -0.79
C VAL A 261 -12.62 -13.43 -2.22
N VAL A 262 -11.76 -12.83 -3.03
CA VAL A 262 -11.61 -13.16 -4.46
C VAL A 262 -10.80 -14.45 -4.69
N LEU A 263 -9.84 -14.78 -3.79
CA LEU A 263 -9.00 -15.99 -3.91
C LEU A 263 -9.18 -16.95 -2.72
N PRO A 264 -10.30 -17.66 -2.60
CA PRO A 264 -10.55 -18.60 -1.50
C PRO A 264 -9.59 -19.78 -1.47
N SER A 265 -8.91 -20.11 -2.58
CA SER A 265 -7.95 -21.22 -2.67
C SER A 265 -6.69 -21.04 -1.81
N ARG A 266 -6.32 -19.81 -1.44
CA ARG A 266 -5.21 -19.55 -0.48
C ARG A 266 -5.47 -20.10 0.93
N ARG A 267 -6.74 -20.36 1.31
CA ARG A 267 -7.07 -20.96 2.60
C ARG A 267 -6.60 -22.41 2.74
N ARG A 268 -6.51 -23.18 1.67
CA ARG A 268 -6.10 -24.61 1.70
C ARG A 268 -4.60 -24.81 1.87
N HIS A 269 -3.76 -23.95 1.32
CA HIS A 269 -2.30 -24.13 1.37
C HIS A 269 -1.67 -23.74 2.71
N ARG A 270 -2.24 -22.75 3.43
CA ARG A 270 -1.75 -22.31 4.75
C ARG A 270 -2.10 -23.27 5.90
N ARG A 271 -3.02 -24.23 5.70
CA ARG A 271 -3.38 -25.25 6.70
C ARG A 271 -2.53 -26.53 6.59
N ARG A 272 -1.63 -26.62 5.60
CA ARG A 272 -0.79 -27.81 5.37
C ARG A 272 0.70 -27.57 5.66
N ILE A 273 1.09 -26.42 6.18
CA ILE A 273 2.40 -26.10 6.74
C ILE A 273 2.18 -25.68 8.22
#